data_074f6ccefeb652baf7cb77afcd5fc53a
#
_entry.id   074f6ccefeb652baf7cb77afcd5fc53a
#
_cell.length_a   1.000
_cell.length_b   1.000
_cell.length_c   1.000
_cell.angle_alpha   90.00
_cell.angle_beta   90.00
_cell.angle_gamma   90.00
#
_symmetry.space_group_name_H-M   'P 1'
#
loop_
_entity.id
_entity.type
_entity.pdbx_description
1 polymer ?
#
loop_
_entity_poly.entity_id
_entity_poly.type
_entity_poly.pdbx_seq_one_letter_code
_entity_poly.pdbx_strand_id
1 'polypeptide(L)'
;MELGFVFSPEEQAAEENLRVILNSLYMLSNKKRPPKLLKAITELRLLSVGGYAPNLVACDKCGCFETPTMYFDMEGILYCENCAPATAPFALPLGVVSAMRHIVFSELRDLYNFKLDDALCDELGYVTETYLLRQTGHKFKTLDFYNSVQAL
;
A
#
# COMPACT_ATOMS: atom_id res chain seq x y z
N MET A 1 3.77 -10.51 10.64
CA MET A 1 5.07 -10.39 11.36
C MET A 1 6.28 -10.60 10.44
N GLU A 2 6.20 -11.45 9.40
CA GLU A 2 7.31 -11.64 8.44
C GLU A 2 7.79 -10.32 7.79
N LEU A 3 6.88 -9.41 7.44
CA LEU A 3 7.21 -8.08 6.90
C LEU A 3 8.10 -7.25 7.83
N GLY A 4 7.87 -7.29 9.13
CA GLY A 4 8.67 -6.54 10.10
C GLY A 4 10.14 -6.97 10.15
N PHE A 5 10.44 -8.24 9.85
CA PHE A 5 11.82 -8.73 9.80
C PHE A 5 12.57 -8.27 8.54
N VAL A 6 11.85 -8.04 7.44
CA VAL A 6 12.45 -7.62 6.16
C VAL A 6 12.82 -6.14 6.17
N PHE A 7 12.09 -5.30 6.94
CA PHE A 7 12.20 -3.83 6.88
C PHE A 7 12.76 -3.17 8.14
N SER A 8 13.59 -3.83 8.94
CA SER A 8 14.14 -3.23 10.18
C SER A 8 15.66 -3.04 10.16
N PRO A 9 16.23 -2.15 9.32
CA PRO A 9 17.67 -1.90 9.34
C PRO A 9 18.11 -0.71 10.21
N GLU A 10 17.25 0.24 10.56
CA GLU A 10 17.57 1.43 11.37
C GLU A 10 16.64 1.58 12.57
N GLU A 11 17.14 2.09 13.71
CA GLU A 11 16.37 2.19 14.97
C GLU A 11 15.06 2.97 14.83
N GLN A 12 15.06 4.11 14.12
CA GLN A 12 13.86 4.91 13.90
C GLN A 12 12.83 4.22 13.01
N ALA A 13 13.28 3.58 11.94
CA ALA A 13 12.42 2.79 11.05
C ALA A 13 11.84 1.58 11.79
N ALA A 14 12.60 0.94 12.66
CA ALA A 14 12.14 -0.17 13.48
C ALA A 14 11.04 0.25 14.47
N GLU A 15 11.16 1.43 15.08
CA GLU A 15 10.14 1.96 15.99
C GLU A 15 8.84 2.27 15.25
N GLU A 16 8.90 2.94 14.09
CA GLU A 16 7.71 3.23 13.29
C GLU A 16 7.05 1.95 12.78
N ASN A 17 7.82 1.00 12.29
CA ASN A 17 7.33 -0.31 11.86
C ASN A 17 6.60 -1.04 12.99
N LEU A 18 7.17 -1.05 14.19
CA LEU A 18 6.54 -1.67 15.35
C LEU A 18 5.21 -0.98 15.70
N ARG A 19 5.17 0.35 15.69
CA ARG A 19 3.94 1.11 15.94
C ARG A 19 2.86 0.84 14.89
N VAL A 20 3.22 0.76 13.61
CA VAL A 20 2.28 0.41 12.53
C VAL A 20 1.69 -0.98 12.76
N ILE A 21 2.52 -1.97 13.08
CA ILE A 21 2.08 -3.35 13.33
C ILE A 21 1.14 -3.40 14.54
N LEU A 22 1.54 -2.82 15.68
CA LEU A 22 0.73 -2.83 16.90
C LEU A 22 -0.60 -2.10 16.73
N ASN A 23 -0.62 -0.96 16.05
CA ASN A 23 -1.84 -0.21 15.76
C ASN A 23 -2.78 -0.99 14.82
N SER A 24 -2.23 -1.64 13.80
CA SER A 24 -3.02 -2.49 12.89
C SER A 24 -3.65 -3.67 13.62
N LEU A 25 -2.91 -4.34 14.49
CA LEU A 25 -3.42 -5.42 15.33
C LEU A 25 -4.50 -4.94 16.32
N TYR A 26 -4.30 -3.78 16.92
CA TYR A 26 -5.29 -3.16 17.80
C TYR A 26 -6.60 -2.82 17.04
N MET A 27 -6.49 -2.24 15.84
CA MET A 27 -7.65 -1.92 15.00
C MET A 27 -8.39 -3.19 14.56
N LEU A 28 -7.64 -4.25 14.24
CA LEU A 28 -8.18 -5.55 13.85
C LEU A 28 -8.93 -6.22 15.02
N SER A 29 -8.31 -6.30 16.19
CA SER A 29 -8.91 -6.94 17.36
C SER A 29 -10.18 -6.24 17.84
N ASN A 30 -10.25 -4.93 17.69
CA ASN A 30 -11.43 -4.13 18.04
C ASN A 30 -12.43 -3.95 16.88
N LYS A 31 -12.22 -4.61 15.75
CA LYS A 31 -13.08 -4.53 14.55
C LYS A 31 -13.34 -3.08 14.09
N LYS A 32 -12.38 -2.19 14.28
CA LYS A 32 -12.51 -0.76 13.94
C LYS A 32 -12.39 -0.47 12.45
N ARG A 33 -11.72 -1.33 11.71
CA ARG A 33 -11.50 -1.21 10.26
C ARG A 33 -11.59 -2.60 9.59
N PRO A 34 -11.98 -2.66 8.30
CA PRO A 34 -11.99 -3.90 7.55
C PRO A 34 -10.59 -4.55 7.50
N PRO A 35 -10.47 -5.87 7.69
CA PRO A 35 -9.17 -6.57 7.64
C PRO A 35 -8.39 -6.34 6.34
N LYS A 36 -9.09 -6.31 5.19
CA LYS A 36 -8.49 -6.03 3.88
C LYS A 36 -7.82 -4.65 3.82
N LEU A 37 -8.49 -3.63 4.35
CA LEU A 37 -7.95 -2.27 4.41
C LEU A 37 -6.74 -2.20 5.34
N LEU A 38 -6.80 -2.83 6.51
CA LEU A 38 -5.68 -2.87 7.46
C LEU A 38 -4.46 -3.58 6.87
N LYS A 39 -4.68 -4.67 6.12
CA LYS A 39 -3.61 -5.37 5.38
C LYS A 39 -2.92 -4.43 4.40
N ALA A 40 -3.68 -3.77 3.51
CA ALA A 40 -3.15 -2.85 2.51
C ALA A 40 -2.39 -1.66 3.14
N ILE A 41 -2.93 -1.07 4.20
CA ILE A 41 -2.26 0.00 4.96
C ILE A 41 -0.92 -0.49 5.52
N THR A 42 -0.91 -1.65 6.15
CA THR A 42 0.29 -2.22 6.78
C THR A 42 1.36 -2.51 5.72
N GLU A 43 0.99 -3.17 4.63
CA GLU A 43 1.92 -3.51 3.54
C GLU A 43 2.57 -2.27 2.93
N LEU A 44 1.77 -1.30 2.51
CA LEU A 44 2.27 -0.11 1.82
C LEU A 44 3.05 0.81 2.78
N ARG A 45 2.62 0.94 4.04
CA ARG A 45 3.33 1.77 5.01
C ARG A 45 4.67 1.17 5.39
N LEU A 46 4.75 -0.14 5.66
CA LEU A 46 6.02 -0.81 5.96
C LEU A 46 7.00 -0.75 4.79
N LEU A 47 6.51 -0.90 3.54
CA LEU A 47 7.31 -0.69 2.34
C LEU A 47 7.88 0.72 2.30
N SER A 48 7.04 1.73 2.56
CA SER A 48 7.44 3.15 2.49
C SER A 48 8.48 3.48 3.54
N VAL A 49 8.31 3.03 4.77
CA VAL A 49 9.28 3.21 5.86
C VAL A 49 10.58 2.44 5.58
N GLY A 50 10.48 1.29 4.94
CA GLY A 50 11.62 0.45 4.54
C GLY A 50 12.42 0.96 3.34
N GLY A 51 12.11 2.14 2.81
CA GLY A 51 12.83 2.76 1.68
C GLY A 51 12.27 2.40 0.30
N TYR A 52 11.12 1.74 0.23
CA TYR A 52 10.44 1.36 -1.01
C TYR A 52 9.17 2.19 -1.25
N ALA A 53 9.18 3.44 -0.81
CA ALA A 53 8.04 4.34 -1.01
C ALA A 53 7.80 4.59 -2.50
N PRO A 54 6.58 4.36 -3.01
CA PRO A 54 6.26 4.70 -4.40
C PRO A 54 6.19 6.21 -4.61
N ASN A 55 6.51 6.67 -5.81
CA ASN A 55 6.37 8.07 -6.21
C ASN A 55 4.91 8.36 -6.61
N LEU A 56 4.12 8.83 -5.66
CA LEU A 56 2.68 9.08 -5.83
C LEU A 56 2.31 10.57 -5.91
N VAL A 57 3.30 11.48 -5.93
CA VAL A 57 3.04 12.92 -5.87
C VAL A 57 2.24 13.38 -7.08
N ALA A 58 2.72 13.05 -8.28
CA ALA A 58 2.10 13.44 -9.54
C ALA A 58 2.55 12.52 -10.67
N CYS A 59 2.00 12.71 -11.87
CA CYS A 59 2.49 12.04 -13.07
C CYS A 59 3.98 12.34 -13.30
N ASP A 60 4.79 11.31 -13.41
CA ASP A 60 6.24 11.42 -13.58
C ASP A 60 6.65 12.14 -14.86
N LYS A 61 5.81 12.06 -15.91
CA LYS A 61 6.11 12.66 -17.21
C LYS A 61 5.72 14.14 -17.33
N CYS A 62 4.55 14.52 -16.87
CA CYS A 62 4.01 15.86 -17.10
C CYS A 62 3.66 16.63 -15.83
N GLY A 63 3.81 16.02 -14.63
CA GLY A 63 3.48 16.64 -13.37
C GLY A 63 1.98 16.82 -13.09
N CYS A 64 1.11 16.22 -13.91
CA CYS A 64 -0.33 16.23 -13.65
C CYS A 64 -0.62 15.53 -12.32
N PHE A 65 -1.34 16.23 -11.44
CA PHE A 65 -1.58 15.73 -10.07
C PHE A 65 -2.68 14.66 -10.05
N GLU A 66 -3.77 14.87 -10.77
CA GLU A 66 -4.93 13.98 -10.77
C GLU A 66 -5.58 13.86 -12.15
N THR A 67 -5.97 12.65 -12.50
CA THR A 67 -6.92 12.29 -13.54
C THR A 67 -7.88 11.26 -12.99
N PRO A 68 -9.08 11.06 -13.56
CA PRO A 68 -10.05 10.07 -13.06
C PRO A 68 -9.46 8.66 -12.93
N THR A 69 -8.56 8.31 -13.84
CA THR A 69 -7.76 7.08 -13.79
C THR A 69 -6.28 7.48 -13.87
N MET A 70 -5.50 6.95 -12.94
CA MET A 70 -4.04 7.05 -12.96
C MET A 70 -3.45 5.67 -13.20
N TYR A 71 -2.27 5.62 -13.80
CA TYR A 71 -1.59 4.38 -14.12
C TYR A 71 -0.35 4.22 -13.23
N PHE A 72 -0.20 3.05 -12.66
CA PHE A 72 0.87 2.74 -11.72
C PHE A 72 1.69 1.56 -12.22
N ASP A 73 3.00 1.65 -12.15
CA ASP A 73 3.89 0.58 -12.58
C ASP A 73 4.56 -0.16 -11.40
N MET A 74 5.26 -1.24 -11.74
CA MET A 74 5.95 -2.09 -10.76
C MET A 74 7.20 -1.44 -10.16
N GLU A 75 7.69 -0.36 -10.74
CA GLU A 75 8.82 0.41 -10.22
C GLU A 75 8.34 1.49 -9.23
N GLY A 76 7.03 1.57 -9.00
CA GLY A 76 6.45 2.53 -8.06
C GLY A 76 6.23 3.92 -8.64
N ILE A 77 6.06 4.04 -9.95
CA ILE A 77 5.91 5.31 -10.65
C ILE A 77 4.46 5.50 -11.09
N LEU A 78 3.96 6.72 -10.94
CA LEU A 78 2.59 7.11 -11.28
C LEU A 78 2.57 7.92 -12.59
N TYR A 79 1.60 7.63 -13.45
CA TYR A 79 1.37 8.30 -14.71
C TYR A 79 -0.08 8.72 -14.85
N CYS A 80 -0.34 9.84 -15.54
CA CYS A 80 -1.69 10.18 -15.97
C CYS A 80 -2.06 9.41 -17.25
N GLU A 81 -3.33 9.44 -17.60
CA GLU A 81 -3.88 8.74 -18.76
C GLU A 81 -3.14 9.05 -20.09
N ASN A 82 -2.71 10.32 -20.28
CA ASN A 82 -2.02 10.75 -21.49
C ASN A 82 -0.54 10.33 -21.56
N CYS A 83 0.05 9.98 -20.43
CA CYS A 83 1.49 9.69 -20.30
C CYS A 83 1.80 8.24 -19.99
N ALA A 84 0.78 7.43 -19.71
CA ALA A 84 0.95 6.05 -19.28
C ALA A 84 1.65 5.20 -20.36
N PRO A 85 2.74 4.52 -20.02
CA PRO A 85 3.34 3.55 -20.92
C PRO A 85 2.48 2.29 -21.00
N ALA A 86 2.54 1.58 -22.13
CA ALA A 86 1.84 0.30 -22.30
C ALA A 86 2.26 -0.78 -21.27
N THR A 87 3.38 -0.56 -20.60
CA THR A 87 3.94 -1.45 -19.58
C THR A 87 3.42 -1.18 -18.16
N ALA A 88 2.65 -0.11 -17.93
CA ALA A 88 2.06 0.15 -16.62
C ALA A 88 0.85 -0.79 -16.41
N PRO A 89 0.96 -1.78 -15.49
CA PRO A 89 -0.04 -2.85 -15.40
C PRO A 89 -1.31 -2.43 -14.65
N PHE A 90 -1.27 -1.36 -13.87
CA PHE A 90 -2.41 -0.95 -13.05
C PHE A 90 -3.02 0.35 -13.54
N ALA A 91 -4.27 0.28 -13.97
CA ALA A 91 -5.14 1.43 -14.18
C ALA A 91 -5.96 1.64 -12.90
N LEU A 92 -5.60 2.63 -12.08
CA LEU A 92 -6.15 2.85 -10.75
C LEU A 92 -7.18 3.99 -10.76
N PRO A 93 -8.37 3.77 -10.20
CA PRO A 93 -9.30 4.85 -9.90
C PRO A 93 -8.67 5.87 -8.95
N LEU A 94 -9.05 7.13 -9.07
CA LEU A 94 -8.53 8.21 -8.23
C LEU A 94 -8.70 7.91 -6.72
N GLY A 95 -9.78 7.23 -6.32
CA GLY A 95 -9.99 6.82 -4.93
C GLY A 95 -8.89 5.90 -4.39
N VAL A 96 -8.39 4.97 -5.20
CA VAL A 96 -7.27 4.08 -4.81
C VAL A 96 -5.97 4.88 -4.72
N VAL A 97 -5.69 5.76 -5.69
CA VAL A 97 -4.49 6.61 -5.68
C VAL A 97 -4.50 7.54 -4.47
N SER A 98 -5.65 8.14 -4.14
CA SER A 98 -5.81 9.00 -2.96
C SER A 98 -5.57 8.23 -1.65
N ALA A 99 -6.06 6.98 -1.57
CA ALA A 99 -5.79 6.11 -0.42
C ALA A 99 -4.30 5.76 -0.32
N MET A 100 -3.63 5.42 -1.42
CA MET A 100 -2.19 5.16 -1.44
C MET A 100 -1.39 6.38 -0.99
N ARG A 101 -1.74 7.58 -1.50
CA ARG A 101 -1.13 8.86 -1.05
C ARG A 101 -1.31 9.07 0.43
N HIS A 102 -2.52 8.87 0.94
CA HIS A 102 -2.79 8.99 2.37
C HIS A 102 -1.93 8.04 3.20
N ILE A 103 -1.82 6.76 2.79
CA ILE A 103 -1.01 5.76 3.50
C ILE A 103 0.47 6.16 3.52
N VAL A 104 1.00 6.65 2.39
CA VAL A 104 2.43 6.98 2.26
C VAL A 104 2.80 8.28 2.96
N PHE A 105 1.97 9.33 2.84
CA PHE A 105 2.33 10.69 3.24
C PHE A 105 1.74 11.16 4.56
N SER A 106 0.73 10.47 5.12
CA SER A 106 0.14 10.89 6.39
C SER A 106 1.08 10.63 7.58
N GLU A 107 0.90 11.42 8.63
CA GLU A 107 1.49 11.10 9.92
C GLU A 107 0.87 9.82 10.51
N LEU A 108 1.61 9.13 11.37
CA LEU A 108 1.18 7.83 11.95
C LEU A 108 -0.16 7.93 12.70
N ARG A 109 -0.42 9.07 13.36
CA ARG A 109 -1.69 9.34 14.07
C ARG A 109 -2.91 9.36 13.16
N ASP A 110 -2.72 9.76 11.90
CA ASP A 110 -3.78 9.93 10.90
C ASP A 110 -3.86 8.79 9.89
N LEU A 111 -2.91 7.86 9.95
CA LEU A 111 -2.76 6.75 9.00
C LEU A 111 -4.05 5.95 8.75
N TYR A 112 -4.86 5.76 9.79
CA TYR A 112 -6.11 4.97 9.73
C TYR A 112 -7.36 5.84 9.56
N ASN A 113 -7.22 7.17 9.40
CA ASN A 113 -8.33 8.12 9.39
C ASN A 113 -8.93 8.34 8.00
N PHE A 114 -9.18 7.27 7.26
CA PHE A 114 -9.94 7.31 6.01
C PHE A 114 -10.84 6.09 5.88
N LYS A 115 -11.77 6.17 4.96
CA LYS A 115 -12.69 5.08 4.60
C LYS A 115 -12.62 4.85 3.11
N LEU A 116 -12.80 3.61 2.72
CA LEU A 116 -12.83 3.18 1.34
C LEU A 116 -13.98 2.18 1.20
N ASP A 117 -14.68 2.18 0.08
CA ASP A 117 -15.66 1.14 -0.20
C ASP A 117 -14.99 -0.22 -0.49
N ASP A 118 -15.78 -1.29 -0.44
CA ASP A 118 -15.23 -2.65 -0.53
C ASP A 118 -14.53 -2.93 -1.87
N ALA A 119 -15.05 -2.39 -2.98
CA ALA A 119 -14.47 -2.57 -4.31
C ALA A 119 -13.10 -1.90 -4.41
N LEU A 120 -12.99 -0.66 -3.93
CA LEU A 120 -11.71 0.07 -3.90
C LEU A 120 -10.74 -0.54 -2.86
N CYS A 121 -11.25 -1.12 -1.76
CA CYS A 121 -10.42 -1.88 -0.82
C CYS A 121 -9.79 -3.12 -1.46
N ASP A 122 -10.55 -3.85 -2.27
CA ASP A 122 -10.05 -5.03 -2.99
C ASP A 122 -8.98 -4.65 -4.00
N GLU A 123 -9.20 -3.57 -4.74
CA GLU A 123 -8.24 -3.07 -5.73
C GLU A 123 -6.97 -2.53 -5.05
N LEU A 124 -7.11 -1.75 -3.99
CA LEU A 124 -5.98 -1.28 -3.17
C LEU A 124 -5.18 -2.47 -2.63
N GLY A 125 -5.85 -3.47 -2.07
CA GLY A 125 -5.21 -4.69 -1.55
C GLY A 125 -4.42 -5.45 -2.62
N TYR A 126 -4.98 -5.58 -3.82
CA TYR A 126 -4.31 -6.23 -4.94
C TYR A 126 -3.04 -5.49 -5.38
N VAL A 127 -3.12 -4.17 -5.51
CA VAL A 127 -1.98 -3.34 -5.91
C VAL A 127 -0.88 -3.35 -4.87
N THR A 128 -1.22 -3.15 -3.58
CA THR A 128 -0.23 -3.12 -2.49
C THR A 128 0.47 -4.46 -2.33
N GLU A 129 -0.26 -5.57 -2.42
CA GLU A 129 0.31 -6.91 -2.36
C GLU A 129 1.24 -7.19 -3.54
N THR A 130 0.82 -6.88 -4.75
CA THR A 130 1.63 -7.12 -5.95
C THR A 130 2.89 -6.25 -5.94
N TYR A 131 2.78 -5.00 -5.54
CA TYR A 131 3.91 -4.09 -5.38
C TYR A 131 4.89 -4.57 -4.31
N LEU A 132 4.37 -5.01 -3.16
CA LEU A 132 5.16 -5.59 -2.07
C LEU A 132 5.99 -6.79 -2.55
N LEU A 133 5.36 -7.75 -3.21
CA LEU A 133 6.04 -8.95 -3.71
C LEU A 133 7.11 -8.61 -4.75
N ARG A 134 6.84 -7.61 -5.58
CA ARG A 134 7.79 -7.14 -6.59
C ARG A 134 9.01 -6.47 -5.97
N GLN A 135 8.80 -5.54 -5.04
CA GLN A 135 9.88 -4.78 -4.42
C GLN A 135 10.78 -5.64 -3.52
N THR A 136 10.19 -6.57 -2.80
CA THR A 136 10.95 -7.42 -1.86
C THR A 136 11.56 -8.65 -2.52
N GLY A 137 11.00 -9.12 -3.64
CA GLY A 137 11.36 -10.40 -4.26
C GLY A 137 11.14 -11.59 -3.32
N HIS A 138 10.43 -11.39 -2.22
CA HIS A 138 10.26 -12.37 -1.14
C HIS A 138 8.86 -12.99 -1.18
N LYS A 139 8.80 -14.31 -0.94
CA LYS A 139 7.53 -15.03 -0.76
C LYS A 139 7.20 -15.10 0.73
N PHE A 140 6.04 -14.58 1.10
CA PHE A 140 5.57 -14.58 2.49
C PHE A 140 4.62 -15.76 2.72
N LYS A 141 4.98 -16.69 3.57
CA LYS A 141 4.13 -17.85 3.91
C LYS A 141 2.81 -17.45 4.58
N THR A 142 2.85 -16.38 5.37
CA THR A 142 1.65 -15.82 6.01
C THR A 142 0.70 -15.21 5.00
N LEU A 143 1.20 -14.65 3.91
CA LEU A 143 0.41 -14.11 2.81
C LEU A 143 -0.26 -15.24 2.02
N ASP A 144 0.48 -16.31 1.71
CA ASP A 144 -0.06 -17.50 1.04
C ASP A 144 -1.20 -18.13 1.87
N PHE A 145 -1.02 -18.21 3.20
CA PHE A 145 -2.05 -18.68 4.11
C PHE A 145 -3.28 -17.77 4.12
N TYR A 146 -3.09 -16.44 4.22
CA TYR A 146 -4.18 -15.46 4.18
C TYR A 146 -5.01 -15.61 2.89
N ASN A 147 -4.35 -15.67 1.73
CA ASN A 147 -5.03 -15.81 0.44
C ASN A 147 -5.78 -17.14 0.31
N SER A 148 -5.25 -18.22 0.88
CA SER A 148 -5.93 -19.52 0.90
C SER A 148 -7.22 -19.50 1.73
N VAL A 149 -7.25 -18.75 2.83
CA VAL A 149 -8.46 -18.60 3.68
C VAL A 149 -9.50 -17.69 3.03
N GLN A 150 -9.09 -16.67 2.28
CA GLN A 150 -10.02 -15.79 1.56
C GLN A 150 -10.69 -16.47 0.37
N ALA A 151 -10.08 -17.52 -0.20
CA ALA A 151 -10.62 -18.30 -1.31
C ALA A 151 -11.68 -19.35 -0.90
N LEU A 152 -11.90 -19.54 0.40
CA LEU A 152 -12.91 -20.41 1.00
C LEU A 152 -14.23 -19.65 1.20
#